data_1fa36f7914ec151d750c0269e1b9ae2f
#
_entry.id   1fa36f7914ec151d750c0269e1b9ae2f
#
_cell.length_a   1.000
_cell.length_b   1.000
_cell.length_c   1.000
_cell.angle_alpha   90.00
_cell.angle_beta   90.00
_cell.angle_gamma   90.00
#
_symmetry.space_group_name_H-M   'P 1'
#
loop_
_entity.id
_entity.type
_entity.pdbx_description
1 polymer ?
#
loop_
_entity_poly.entity_id
_entity_poly.type
_entity_poly.pdbx_seq_one_letter_code
_entity_poly.pdbx_strand_id
1 'polypeptide(L)'
;MTNDESSGANYQESPQGGFLLRYVFSSDHKTIGLNYLWLALFSVFLGMAMSLLMRIHLVWPDVHLPLLSSIGDSPDRFAALTTLHGSLMVFLVLTAAPQAGFGNYFLPLQIGAREMAFPKLNLLAFWATVASLLGLTSTFLIPPHPAITLWIISVAIFSAASLANALNFSVTVIDLRGQGMTLPRLPLTVWAWFINAILGMLIFSILLAACVCLLSDRLMSSHFFPVLSFVANQPAGAIANAVPVLWQRLFWFFAQAEVYVAMLPCFGLVTHLISMFSRKPVWKERLVVLALCGVGVFGFCVWGEHMFSSGMSPFSPLVFSLLASSLGLPATILVLSWFGILWNARVQLNTAMLFALGFISLFLSGGLSGIFLASHDLAIAAAVSDDFVTGHFHLVMGVAATFSILGALFFWFPKMFGRRLNESLGKIHFWLTFTGVYCVFMPMHWLGLMAHTNLYSGSRRAAIAAIVGPVHTFITVAILLTVFAQGLFLVNFLWSLFCGERVLECNPWRATTLEWTVSSPPPADDFGAKDPVVYRGAYEFGVPDVAEDFVPQHVAPEQIVKARESGE
;
A
#
# COMPACT_ATOMS: atom_id res chain seq x y z
N MET A 1 36.96 -47.43 22.77
CA MET A 1 36.01 -46.76 23.68
C MET A 1 35.69 -45.44 23.02
N THR A 2 34.63 -45.48 22.22
CA THR A 2 34.12 -44.37 21.41
C THR A 2 32.99 -43.73 22.18
N ASN A 3 33.16 -42.49 22.63
CA ASN A 3 32.05 -41.72 23.18
C ASN A 3 31.38 -40.95 22.03
N ASP A 4 30.21 -41.41 21.67
CA ASP A 4 29.21 -40.70 20.88
C ASP A 4 28.58 -39.62 21.79
N GLU A 5 28.99 -38.37 21.64
CA GLU A 5 28.22 -37.24 22.13
C GLU A 5 27.22 -36.79 21.07
N SER A 6 26.06 -37.43 21.09
CA SER A 6 24.86 -36.92 20.43
C SER A 6 24.41 -35.65 21.16
N SER A 7 24.78 -34.49 20.62
CA SER A 7 24.24 -33.20 21.04
C SER A 7 22.75 -33.13 20.72
N GLY A 8 21.92 -33.51 21.69
CA GLY A 8 20.49 -33.27 21.67
C GLY A 8 20.24 -31.75 21.62
N ALA A 9 19.81 -31.25 20.47
CA ALA A 9 19.26 -29.92 20.37
C ALA A 9 18.05 -29.83 21.31
N ASN A 10 18.23 -29.19 22.45
CA ASN A 10 17.14 -28.79 23.33
C ASN A 10 16.21 -27.87 22.56
N TYR A 11 15.14 -28.40 22.00
CA TYR A 11 13.98 -27.63 21.62
C TYR A 11 13.44 -27.00 22.91
N GLN A 12 13.77 -25.73 23.12
CA GLN A 12 13.11 -24.94 24.16
C GLN A 12 11.61 -24.93 23.84
N GLU A 13 10.84 -25.50 24.77
CA GLU A 13 9.39 -25.51 24.73
C GLU A 13 8.89 -24.08 24.51
N SER A 14 8.03 -23.93 23.49
CA SER A 14 7.30 -22.68 23.26
C SER A 14 6.58 -22.26 24.54
N PRO A 15 6.51 -20.95 24.87
CA PRO A 15 5.83 -20.47 26.07
C PRO A 15 4.42 -21.08 26.13
N GLN A 16 4.11 -21.71 27.29
CA GLN A 16 2.81 -22.32 27.55
C GLN A 16 1.75 -21.21 27.72
N GLY A 17 1.27 -20.67 26.57
CA GLY A 17 0.19 -19.70 26.50
C GLY A 17 -0.91 -20.23 25.60
N GLY A 18 -2.18 -20.19 26.04
CA GLY A 18 -3.32 -20.52 25.19
C GLY A 18 -3.34 -19.67 23.91
N PHE A 19 -4.14 -20.08 22.91
CA PHE A 19 -4.29 -19.40 21.61
C PHE A 19 -4.40 -17.86 21.73
N LEU A 20 -5.18 -17.36 22.69
CA LEU A 20 -5.38 -15.93 22.90
C LEU A 20 -4.09 -15.18 23.27
N LEU A 21 -3.27 -15.73 24.16
CA LEU A 21 -2.00 -15.09 24.57
C LEU A 21 -0.97 -15.14 23.45
N ARG A 22 -0.98 -16.19 22.64
CA ARG A 22 0.01 -16.37 21.57
C ARG A 22 -0.28 -15.54 20.32
N TYR A 23 -1.54 -15.37 19.95
CA TYR A 23 -1.91 -14.73 18.66
C TYR A 23 -2.67 -13.43 18.83
N VAL A 24 -3.46 -13.28 19.90
CA VAL A 24 -4.35 -12.12 20.10
C VAL A 24 -3.67 -11.02 20.91
N PHE A 25 -3.01 -11.39 22.01
CA PHE A 25 -2.36 -10.45 22.94
C PHE A 25 -0.82 -10.51 22.87
N SER A 26 -0.26 -11.10 21.83
CA SER A 26 1.18 -11.14 21.63
C SER A 26 1.73 -9.76 21.28
N SER A 27 2.79 -9.34 21.95
CA SER A 27 3.55 -8.14 21.59
C SER A 27 4.68 -8.40 20.58
N ASP A 28 4.86 -9.66 20.16
CA ASP A 28 5.83 -10.05 19.15
C ASP A 28 5.53 -9.37 17.81
N HIS A 29 6.50 -8.69 17.26
CA HIS A 29 6.35 -7.90 16.03
C HIS A 29 5.97 -8.76 14.82
N LYS A 30 6.40 -10.03 14.74
CA LYS A 30 6.06 -10.95 13.66
C LYS A 30 4.58 -11.32 13.71
N THR A 31 4.09 -11.63 14.90
CA THR A 31 2.67 -11.95 15.11
C THR A 31 1.79 -10.74 14.80
N ILE A 32 2.17 -9.54 15.23
CA ILE A 32 1.45 -8.30 14.92
C ILE A 32 1.46 -8.03 13.41
N GLY A 33 2.60 -8.19 12.74
CA GLY A 33 2.70 -8.03 11.29
C GLY A 33 1.78 -8.98 10.53
N LEU A 34 1.76 -10.28 10.89
CA LEU A 34 0.84 -11.25 10.31
C LEU A 34 -0.63 -10.88 10.56
N ASN A 35 -0.97 -10.42 11.76
CA ASN A 35 -2.33 -10.00 12.08
C ASN A 35 -2.78 -8.80 11.23
N TYR A 36 -1.91 -7.82 10.96
CA TYR A 36 -2.18 -6.75 10.00
C TYR A 36 -2.39 -7.26 8.57
N LEU A 37 -1.60 -8.24 8.12
CA LEU A 37 -1.78 -8.85 6.79
C LEU A 37 -3.11 -9.61 6.69
N TRP A 38 -3.54 -10.33 7.73
CA TRP A 38 -4.85 -10.96 7.78
C TRP A 38 -5.98 -9.94 7.77
N LEU A 39 -5.84 -8.84 8.52
CA LEU A 39 -6.80 -7.75 8.55
C LEU A 39 -6.95 -7.11 7.16
N ALA A 40 -5.84 -6.86 6.47
CA ALA A 40 -5.82 -6.33 5.11
C ALA A 40 -6.42 -7.30 4.10
N LEU A 41 -6.12 -8.60 4.22
CA LEU A 41 -6.72 -9.65 3.37
C LEU A 41 -8.25 -9.69 3.51
N PHE A 42 -8.76 -9.61 4.73
CA PHE A 42 -10.21 -9.51 4.97
C PHE A 42 -10.78 -8.23 4.35
N SER A 43 -10.12 -7.10 4.58
CA SER A 43 -10.59 -5.78 4.12
C SER A 43 -10.59 -5.65 2.59
N VAL A 44 -9.61 -6.23 1.89
CA VAL A 44 -9.56 -6.18 0.42
C VAL A 44 -10.70 -6.97 -0.21
N PHE A 45 -11.05 -8.14 0.34
CA PHE A 45 -12.20 -8.91 -0.17
C PHE A 45 -13.53 -8.19 0.10
N LEU A 46 -13.69 -7.59 1.27
CA LEU A 46 -14.86 -6.78 1.59
C LEU A 46 -14.97 -5.55 0.66
N GLY A 47 -13.86 -4.82 0.46
CA GLY A 47 -13.81 -3.67 -0.45
C GLY A 47 -14.08 -4.05 -1.91
N MET A 48 -13.54 -5.19 -2.39
CA MET A 48 -13.85 -5.70 -3.73
C MET A 48 -15.34 -6.05 -3.89
N ALA A 49 -15.96 -6.67 -2.89
CA ALA A 49 -17.40 -6.96 -2.91
C ALA A 49 -18.22 -5.67 -3.03
N MET A 50 -17.86 -4.62 -2.30
CA MET A 50 -18.50 -3.30 -2.39
C MET A 50 -18.34 -2.67 -3.78
N SER A 51 -17.13 -2.72 -4.34
CA SER A 51 -16.86 -2.23 -5.71
C SER A 51 -17.73 -2.97 -6.74
N LEU A 52 -17.85 -4.29 -6.61
CA LEU A 52 -18.68 -5.10 -7.48
C LEU A 52 -20.17 -4.71 -7.39
N LEU A 53 -20.69 -4.51 -6.17
CA LEU A 53 -22.06 -4.04 -5.95
C LEU A 53 -22.31 -2.67 -6.61
N MET A 54 -21.38 -1.71 -6.46
CA MET A 54 -21.47 -0.40 -7.12
C MET A 54 -21.54 -0.55 -8.64
N ARG A 55 -20.70 -1.39 -9.23
CA ARG A 55 -20.66 -1.58 -10.69
C ARG A 55 -21.89 -2.28 -11.23
N ILE A 56 -22.42 -3.28 -10.53
CA ILE A 56 -23.67 -3.96 -10.91
C ILE A 56 -24.82 -2.94 -10.90
N HIS A 57 -24.94 -2.15 -9.85
CA HIS A 57 -25.98 -1.12 -9.74
C HIS A 57 -25.90 -0.06 -10.86
N LEU A 58 -24.68 0.37 -11.23
CA LEU A 58 -24.49 1.38 -12.29
C LEU A 58 -24.89 0.88 -13.69
N VAL A 59 -24.72 -0.41 -13.97
CA VAL A 59 -24.97 -0.97 -15.32
C VAL A 59 -26.32 -1.66 -15.41
N TRP A 60 -26.76 -2.30 -14.34
CA TRP A 60 -28.04 -3.04 -14.25
C TRP A 60 -28.84 -2.61 -13.03
N PRO A 61 -29.42 -1.39 -13.04
CA PRO A 61 -30.14 -0.84 -11.88
C PRO A 61 -31.38 -1.68 -11.49
N ASP A 62 -31.96 -2.42 -12.45
CA ASP A 62 -33.16 -3.25 -12.25
C ASP A 62 -32.83 -4.63 -11.62
N VAL A 63 -31.56 -4.96 -11.38
CA VAL A 63 -31.19 -6.22 -10.73
C VAL A 63 -31.46 -6.13 -9.23
N HIS A 64 -32.50 -6.83 -8.79
CA HIS A 64 -32.87 -6.92 -7.38
C HIS A 64 -32.01 -7.96 -6.65
N LEU A 65 -30.85 -7.56 -6.14
CA LEU A 65 -30.12 -8.34 -5.14
C LEU A 65 -30.52 -7.85 -3.74
N PRO A 66 -30.67 -8.74 -2.73
CA PRO A 66 -31.15 -8.36 -1.40
C PRO A 66 -30.41 -7.19 -0.75
N LEU A 67 -29.13 -7.05 -1.06
CA LEU A 67 -28.29 -5.94 -0.60
C LEU A 67 -28.39 -4.71 -1.51
N LEU A 68 -28.62 -4.90 -2.82
CA LEU A 68 -28.72 -3.83 -3.83
C LEU A 68 -30.08 -3.13 -3.82
N SER A 69 -31.19 -3.83 -3.53
CA SER A 69 -32.51 -3.20 -3.42
C SER A 69 -32.52 -2.10 -2.37
N SER A 70 -31.77 -2.28 -1.29
CA SER A 70 -31.62 -1.24 -0.26
C SER A 70 -30.67 -0.09 -0.66
N ILE A 71 -29.80 -0.28 -1.67
CA ILE A 71 -28.86 0.73 -2.17
C ILE A 71 -29.52 1.59 -3.26
N GLY A 72 -30.35 0.98 -4.13
CA GLY A 72 -31.02 1.66 -5.24
C GLY A 72 -32.10 2.67 -4.82
N ASP A 73 -32.64 2.53 -3.60
CA ASP A 73 -33.73 3.38 -3.10
C ASP A 73 -33.25 4.76 -2.60
N SER A 74 -31.94 5.00 -2.48
CA SER A 74 -31.41 6.28 -1.95
C SER A 74 -30.00 6.58 -2.46
N PRO A 75 -29.78 7.77 -3.08
CA PRO A 75 -28.44 8.26 -3.43
C PRO A 75 -27.46 8.26 -2.25
N ASP A 76 -27.95 8.50 -1.02
CA ASP A 76 -27.15 8.53 0.20
C ASP A 76 -26.53 7.16 0.51
N ARG A 77 -27.21 6.07 0.20
CA ARG A 77 -26.67 4.72 0.42
C ARG A 77 -25.58 4.36 -0.59
N PHE A 78 -25.72 4.78 -1.84
CA PHE A 78 -24.65 4.62 -2.83
C PHE A 78 -23.40 5.41 -2.43
N ALA A 79 -23.57 6.67 -1.99
CA ALA A 79 -22.49 7.49 -1.48
C ALA A 79 -21.82 6.87 -0.23
N ALA A 80 -22.61 6.29 0.70
CA ALA A 80 -22.08 5.58 1.86
C ALA A 80 -21.27 4.34 1.46
N LEU A 81 -21.72 3.57 0.46
CA LEU A 81 -21.00 2.41 -0.06
C LEU A 81 -19.66 2.81 -0.69
N THR A 82 -19.64 3.89 -1.47
CA THR A 82 -18.42 4.44 -2.09
C THR A 82 -17.43 4.92 -1.02
N THR A 83 -17.93 5.66 -0.02
CA THR A 83 -17.11 6.16 1.10
C THR A 83 -16.49 5.01 1.91
N LEU A 84 -17.28 3.97 2.17
CA LEU A 84 -16.81 2.81 2.93
C LEU A 84 -15.79 2.00 2.13
N HIS A 85 -16.04 1.78 0.81
CA HIS A 85 -15.06 1.15 -0.09
C HIS A 85 -13.72 1.90 -0.04
N GLY A 86 -13.75 3.22 -0.26
CA GLY A 86 -12.55 4.06 -0.22
C GLY A 86 -11.84 4.00 1.13
N SER A 87 -12.58 4.12 2.24
CA SER A 87 -12.01 4.08 3.59
C SER A 87 -11.34 2.74 3.90
N LEU A 88 -11.98 1.61 3.56
CA LEU A 88 -11.40 0.28 3.77
C LEU A 88 -10.16 0.04 2.91
N MET A 89 -10.24 0.39 1.61
CA MET A 89 -9.14 0.14 0.69
C MET A 89 -7.92 1.02 1.00
N VAL A 90 -8.12 2.31 1.25
CA VAL A 90 -7.01 3.24 1.54
C VAL A 90 -6.40 2.93 2.91
N PHE A 91 -7.18 2.90 3.97
CA PHE A 91 -6.64 2.79 5.32
C PHE A 91 -6.17 1.38 5.66
N LEU A 92 -6.99 0.37 5.41
CA LEU A 92 -6.74 -0.98 5.92
C LEU A 92 -5.99 -1.89 4.93
N VAL A 93 -6.02 -1.57 3.64
CA VAL A 93 -5.28 -2.34 2.64
C VAL A 93 -4.01 -1.60 2.22
N LEU A 94 -4.14 -0.43 1.59
CA LEU A 94 -3.01 0.24 0.95
C LEU A 94 -2.05 0.88 1.95
N THR A 95 -2.55 1.36 3.09
CA THR A 95 -1.71 1.93 4.16
C THR A 95 -1.22 0.84 5.11
N ALA A 96 -2.12 -0.01 5.63
CA ALA A 96 -1.77 -0.94 6.69
C ALA A 96 -0.94 -2.13 6.19
N ALA A 97 -1.25 -2.76 5.04
CA ALA A 97 -0.56 -3.97 4.62
C ALA A 97 0.94 -3.75 4.31
N PRO A 98 1.34 -2.76 3.47
CA PRO A 98 2.75 -2.60 3.13
C PRO A 98 3.57 -1.99 4.27
N GLN A 99 3.00 -1.12 5.09
CA GLN A 99 3.70 -0.49 6.22
C GLN A 99 3.58 -1.33 7.49
N ALA A 100 2.37 -1.49 8.04
CA ALA A 100 2.19 -2.15 9.32
C ALA A 100 2.24 -3.68 9.23
N GLY A 101 1.84 -4.27 8.10
CA GLY A 101 1.93 -5.70 7.86
C GLY A 101 3.37 -6.16 7.64
N PHE A 102 3.90 -5.90 6.45
CA PHE A 102 5.27 -6.31 6.13
C PHE A 102 6.32 -5.58 6.96
N GLY A 103 6.14 -4.30 7.22
CA GLY A 103 7.11 -3.53 8.00
C GLY A 103 7.24 -4.04 9.43
N ASN A 104 6.16 -4.33 10.17
CA ASN A 104 6.28 -4.93 11.49
C ASN A 104 6.99 -6.27 11.44
N TYR A 105 6.69 -7.12 10.45
CA TYR A 105 7.31 -8.42 10.37
C TYR A 105 8.82 -8.34 10.02
N PHE A 106 9.18 -7.52 9.04
CA PHE A 106 10.51 -7.57 8.42
C PHE A 106 11.46 -6.43 8.82
N LEU A 107 10.97 -5.29 9.32
CA LEU A 107 11.84 -4.17 9.70
C LEU A 107 12.88 -4.59 10.76
N PRO A 108 12.50 -5.20 11.91
CA PRO A 108 13.49 -5.63 12.89
C PRO A 108 14.48 -6.64 12.28
N LEU A 109 14.00 -7.63 11.56
CA LEU A 109 14.84 -8.64 10.90
C LEU A 109 15.83 -8.03 9.89
N GLN A 110 15.41 -7.02 9.12
CA GLN A 110 16.27 -6.37 8.13
C GLN A 110 17.29 -5.43 8.71
N ILE A 111 17.05 -4.85 9.88
CA ILE A 111 18.02 -3.96 10.53
C ILE A 111 18.86 -4.64 11.61
N GLY A 112 18.63 -5.92 11.89
CA GLY A 112 19.32 -6.67 12.94
C GLY A 112 18.84 -6.36 14.35
N ALA A 113 17.59 -5.88 14.50
CA ALA A 113 16.93 -5.66 15.80
C ALA A 113 16.12 -6.91 16.22
N ARG A 114 15.96 -7.12 17.52
CA ARG A 114 15.17 -8.24 18.06
C ARG A 114 13.69 -7.94 18.19
N GLU A 115 13.33 -6.66 18.33
CA GLU A 115 11.97 -6.20 18.53
C GLU A 115 11.77 -4.79 17.96
N MET A 116 10.53 -4.34 17.89
CA MET A 116 10.19 -2.94 17.70
C MET A 116 10.48 -2.14 18.97
N ALA A 117 10.75 -0.82 18.84
CA ALA A 117 11.11 0.03 19.98
C ALA A 117 10.03 0.07 21.07
N PHE A 118 8.76 -0.01 20.69
CA PHE A 118 7.61 0.06 21.61
C PHE A 118 6.64 -1.11 21.39
N PRO A 119 6.93 -2.36 21.83
CA PRO A 119 6.11 -3.54 21.54
C PRO A 119 4.66 -3.42 22.04
N LYS A 120 4.45 -2.86 23.24
CA LYS A 120 3.10 -2.64 23.81
C LYS A 120 2.30 -1.60 23.04
N LEU A 121 2.95 -0.52 22.59
CA LEU A 121 2.33 0.51 21.75
C LEU A 121 1.94 -0.08 20.39
N ASN A 122 2.78 -0.96 19.84
CA ASN A 122 2.52 -1.68 18.60
C ASN A 122 1.25 -2.54 18.69
N LEU A 123 1.12 -3.31 19.77
CA LEU A 123 -0.07 -4.11 20.04
C LEU A 123 -1.33 -3.23 20.21
N LEU A 124 -1.21 -2.11 20.94
CA LEU A 124 -2.32 -1.17 21.11
C LEU A 124 -2.75 -0.57 19.77
N ALA A 125 -1.80 -0.16 18.92
CA ALA A 125 -2.07 0.38 17.59
C ALA A 125 -2.79 -0.65 16.69
N PHE A 126 -2.39 -1.92 16.75
CA PHE A 126 -3.09 -2.99 16.03
C PHE A 126 -4.56 -3.10 16.48
N TRP A 127 -4.83 -3.18 17.79
CA TRP A 127 -6.21 -3.31 18.28
C TRP A 127 -7.05 -2.06 18.04
N ALA A 128 -6.45 -0.87 18.06
CA ALA A 128 -7.11 0.37 17.66
C ALA A 128 -7.47 0.33 16.16
N THR A 129 -6.61 -0.23 15.31
CA THR A 129 -6.92 -0.44 13.87
C THR A 129 -8.08 -1.43 13.69
N VAL A 130 -8.12 -2.52 14.46
CA VAL A 130 -9.27 -3.47 14.45
C VAL A 130 -10.56 -2.77 14.89
N ALA A 131 -10.52 -1.97 15.95
CA ALA A 131 -11.68 -1.19 16.41
C ALA A 131 -12.16 -0.21 15.34
N SER A 132 -11.23 0.44 14.61
CA SER A 132 -11.56 1.29 13.46
C SER A 132 -12.25 0.51 12.35
N LEU A 133 -11.74 -0.67 11.96
CA LEU A 133 -12.40 -1.54 10.97
C LEU A 133 -13.84 -1.88 11.38
N LEU A 134 -14.02 -2.33 12.60
CA LEU A 134 -15.35 -2.68 13.12
C LEU A 134 -16.28 -1.47 13.13
N GLY A 135 -15.80 -0.31 13.53
CA GLY A 135 -16.55 0.93 13.49
C GLY A 135 -16.93 1.33 12.05
N LEU A 136 -15.97 1.34 11.12
CA LEU A 136 -16.22 1.66 9.71
C LEU A 136 -17.26 0.73 9.08
N THR A 137 -17.11 -0.58 9.24
CA THR A 137 -18.06 -1.55 8.68
C THR A 137 -19.46 -1.44 9.29
N SER A 138 -19.55 -1.11 10.58
CA SER A 138 -20.82 -0.91 11.27
C SER A 138 -21.58 0.31 10.77
N THR A 139 -20.92 1.30 10.15
CA THR A 139 -21.60 2.48 9.60
C THR A 139 -22.63 2.13 8.53
N PHE A 140 -22.45 1.03 7.81
CA PHE A 140 -23.39 0.59 6.77
C PHE A 140 -24.69 0.02 7.35
N LEU A 141 -24.69 -0.41 8.61
CA LEU A 141 -25.80 -1.08 9.28
C LEU A 141 -26.71 -0.12 10.06
N ILE A 142 -26.32 1.14 10.21
CA ILE A 142 -27.02 2.12 11.05
C ILE A 142 -27.53 3.30 10.23
N PRO A 143 -28.51 4.10 10.77
CA PRO A 143 -29.04 5.27 10.06
C PRO A 143 -27.94 6.31 9.74
N PRO A 144 -28.11 7.16 8.69
CA PRO A 144 -27.06 8.05 8.18
C PRO A 144 -26.48 9.00 9.22
N HIS A 145 -27.31 9.63 10.07
CA HIS A 145 -26.81 10.63 11.02
C HIS A 145 -25.84 10.05 12.06
N PRO A 146 -26.14 8.96 12.80
CA PRO A 146 -25.18 8.32 13.68
C PRO A 146 -24.04 7.63 12.91
N ALA A 147 -24.27 7.16 11.66
CA ALA A 147 -23.23 6.55 10.83
C ALA A 147 -22.08 7.52 10.54
N ILE A 148 -22.38 8.77 10.20
CA ILE A 148 -21.35 9.81 9.97
C ILE A 148 -20.52 10.01 11.24
N THR A 149 -21.15 10.11 12.41
CA THR A 149 -20.43 10.27 13.68
C THR A 149 -19.53 9.09 13.97
N LEU A 150 -20.03 7.87 13.77
CA LEU A 150 -19.23 6.64 13.95
C LEU A 150 -18.08 6.55 12.95
N TRP A 151 -18.30 6.97 11.70
CA TRP A 151 -17.23 7.04 10.69
C TRP A 151 -16.12 7.98 11.13
N ILE A 152 -16.46 9.21 11.61
CA ILE A 152 -15.47 10.18 12.10
C ILE A 152 -14.69 9.61 13.30
N ILE A 153 -15.37 8.98 14.26
CA ILE A 153 -14.72 8.33 15.40
C ILE A 153 -13.75 7.23 14.93
N SER A 154 -14.20 6.40 14.01
CA SER A 154 -13.39 5.29 13.48
C SER A 154 -12.14 5.78 12.76
N VAL A 155 -12.26 6.83 11.95
CA VAL A 155 -11.13 7.48 11.27
C VAL A 155 -10.19 8.15 12.27
N ALA A 156 -10.71 8.78 13.33
CA ALA A 156 -9.88 9.35 14.41
C ALA A 156 -9.08 8.26 15.13
N ILE A 157 -9.70 7.12 15.45
CA ILE A 157 -9.03 5.97 16.06
C ILE A 157 -7.93 5.42 15.13
N PHE A 158 -8.22 5.26 13.84
CA PHE A 158 -7.23 4.85 12.85
C PHE A 158 -6.05 5.82 12.76
N SER A 159 -6.34 7.12 12.76
CA SER A 159 -5.30 8.16 12.71
C SER A 159 -4.39 8.10 13.94
N ALA A 160 -4.94 7.92 15.12
CA ALA A 160 -4.17 7.74 16.36
C ALA A 160 -3.31 6.46 16.34
N ALA A 161 -3.87 5.36 15.83
CA ALA A 161 -3.13 4.10 15.65
C ALA A 161 -1.98 4.26 14.64
N SER A 162 -2.21 4.96 13.53
CA SER A 162 -1.20 5.24 12.51
C SER A 162 -0.08 6.13 13.03
N LEU A 163 -0.38 7.13 13.87
CA LEU A 163 0.61 7.94 14.56
C LEU A 163 1.49 7.09 15.51
N ALA A 164 0.87 6.20 16.27
CA ALA A 164 1.58 5.30 17.17
C ALA A 164 2.53 4.36 16.40
N ASN A 165 2.06 3.80 15.29
CA ASN A 165 2.89 2.99 14.39
C ASN A 165 4.03 3.80 13.78
N ALA A 166 3.75 4.99 13.28
CA ALA A 166 4.76 5.86 12.66
C ALA A 166 5.88 6.24 13.65
N LEU A 167 5.53 6.58 14.89
CA LEU A 167 6.49 6.80 15.97
C LEU A 167 7.34 5.55 16.23
N ASN A 168 6.69 4.40 16.38
CA ASN A 168 7.36 3.14 16.67
C ASN A 168 8.37 2.76 15.56
N PHE A 169 7.98 2.87 14.30
CA PHE A 169 8.85 2.62 13.15
C PHE A 169 10.06 3.58 13.13
N SER A 170 9.81 4.87 13.33
CA SER A 170 10.86 5.89 13.31
C SER A 170 11.92 5.63 14.39
N VAL A 171 11.49 5.39 15.63
CA VAL A 171 12.41 5.12 16.74
C VAL A 171 13.14 3.78 16.54
N THR A 172 12.46 2.76 16.06
CA THR A 172 13.09 1.45 15.77
C THR A 172 14.24 1.60 14.77
N VAL A 173 14.03 2.34 13.68
CA VAL A 173 15.09 2.57 12.67
C VAL A 173 16.21 3.45 13.21
N ILE A 174 15.94 4.42 14.08
CA ILE A 174 16.96 5.32 14.60
C ILE A 174 17.82 4.63 15.67
N ASP A 175 17.21 3.94 16.62
CA ASP A 175 17.87 3.51 17.85
C ASP A 175 18.26 2.03 17.88
N LEU A 176 17.52 1.16 17.16
CA LEU A 176 17.68 -0.29 17.32
C LEU A 176 18.45 -0.98 16.18
N ARG A 177 19.12 -0.24 15.31
CA ARG A 177 19.96 -0.85 14.25
C ARG A 177 21.06 -1.72 14.85
N GLY A 178 21.19 -2.93 14.31
CA GLY A 178 22.24 -3.87 14.68
C GLY A 178 23.66 -3.33 14.39
N GLN A 179 24.65 -3.98 14.96
CA GLN A 179 26.05 -3.58 14.85
C GLN A 179 26.48 -3.53 13.37
N GLY A 180 27.03 -2.40 12.95
CA GLY A 180 27.50 -2.17 11.58
C GLY A 180 26.39 -1.78 10.59
N MET A 181 25.10 -1.80 10.98
CA MET A 181 23.98 -1.34 10.15
C MET A 181 23.91 0.20 10.13
N THR A 182 24.72 0.79 9.29
CA THR A 182 24.70 2.25 9.04
C THR A 182 23.59 2.62 8.06
N LEU A 183 23.16 3.90 8.04
CA LEU A 183 22.13 4.36 7.10
C LEU A 183 22.39 3.96 5.63
N PRO A 184 23.61 4.09 5.06
CA PRO A 184 23.87 3.65 3.70
C PRO A 184 23.79 2.14 3.46
N ARG A 185 23.72 1.32 4.51
CA ARG A 185 23.59 -0.14 4.42
C ARG A 185 22.17 -0.63 4.60
N LEU A 186 21.22 0.29 4.93
CA LEU A 186 19.81 -0.05 5.06
C LEU A 186 19.23 -0.52 3.73
N PRO A 187 18.44 -1.60 3.70
CA PRO A 187 17.64 -1.97 2.55
C PRO A 187 16.66 -0.86 2.15
N LEU A 188 16.33 -0.76 0.86
CA LEU A 188 15.39 0.26 0.36
C LEU A 188 13.97 0.09 0.90
N THR A 189 13.59 -1.11 1.30
CA THR A 189 12.36 -1.37 2.04
C THR A 189 12.35 -0.64 3.37
N VAL A 190 13.45 -0.70 4.13
CA VAL A 190 13.61 0.02 5.41
C VAL A 190 13.63 1.52 5.20
N TRP A 191 14.34 2.04 4.18
CA TRP A 191 14.30 3.44 3.82
C TRP A 191 12.88 3.92 3.50
N ALA A 192 12.15 3.15 2.70
CA ALA A 192 10.77 3.47 2.33
C ALA A 192 9.86 3.51 3.55
N TRP A 193 9.91 2.50 4.44
CA TRP A 193 9.15 2.47 5.68
C TRP A 193 9.51 3.63 6.63
N PHE A 194 10.78 3.98 6.72
CA PHE A 194 11.25 5.07 7.58
C PHE A 194 10.76 6.45 7.09
N ILE A 195 10.93 6.74 5.79
CA ILE A 195 10.44 8.00 5.19
C ILE A 195 8.92 8.07 5.31
N ASN A 196 8.25 6.94 5.06
CA ASN A 196 6.80 6.82 5.19
C ASN A 196 6.31 7.06 6.63
N ALA A 197 7.04 6.57 7.62
CA ALA A 197 6.72 6.82 9.02
C ALA A 197 6.82 8.32 9.36
N ILE A 198 7.85 9.02 8.87
CA ILE A 198 7.99 10.47 9.07
C ILE A 198 6.83 11.23 8.42
N LEU A 199 6.49 10.89 7.16
CA LEU A 199 5.36 11.50 6.46
C LEU A 199 4.03 11.20 7.18
N GLY A 200 3.84 9.95 7.63
CA GLY A 200 2.66 9.52 8.37
C GLY A 200 2.47 10.29 9.69
N MET A 201 3.54 10.56 10.44
CA MET A 201 3.44 11.41 11.64
C MET A 201 2.90 12.80 11.32
N LEU A 202 3.28 13.39 10.21
CA LEU A 202 2.82 14.71 9.80
C LEU A 202 1.34 14.69 9.40
N ILE A 203 0.94 13.76 8.53
CA ILE A 203 -0.40 13.80 7.93
C ILE A 203 -1.50 13.25 8.83
N PHE A 204 -1.23 12.17 9.58
CA PHE A 204 -2.24 11.60 10.48
C PHE A 204 -2.52 12.50 11.69
N SER A 205 -1.58 13.37 12.10
CA SER A 205 -1.85 14.38 13.11
C SER A 205 -2.87 15.43 12.63
N ILE A 206 -2.79 15.81 11.34
CA ILE A 206 -3.72 16.75 10.72
C ILE A 206 -5.10 16.12 10.57
N LEU A 207 -5.18 14.86 10.10
CA LEU A 207 -6.45 14.15 10.00
C LEU A 207 -7.11 13.96 11.36
N LEU A 208 -6.33 13.58 12.38
CA LEU A 208 -6.82 13.45 13.74
C LEU A 208 -7.38 14.77 14.27
N ALA A 209 -6.65 15.88 14.08
CA ALA A 209 -7.13 17.21 14.46
C ALA A 209 -8.43 17.59 13.72
N ALA A 210 -8.52 17.31 12.41
CA ALA A 210 -9.74 17.56 11.64
C ALA A 210 -10.93 16.73 12.17
N CYS A 211 -10.71 15.46 12.49
CA CYS A 211 -11.74 14.60 13.09
C CYS A 211 -12.19 15.10 14.47
N VAL A 212 -11.26 15.53 15.32
CA VAL A 212 -11.58 16.11 16.64
C VAL A 212 -12.41 17.39 16.50
N CYS A 213 -12.05 18.28 15.57
CA CYS A 213 -12.85 19.50 15.30
C CYS A 213 -14.27 19.14 14.79
N LEU A 214 -14.40 18.16 13.89
CA LEU A 214 -15.71 17.69 13.42
C LEU A 214 -16.56 17.07 14.54
N LEU A 215 -15.96 16.25 15.38
CA LEU A 215 -16.65 15.67 16.53
C LEU A 215 -17.09 16.74 17.53
N SER A 216 -16.25 17.73 17.78
CA SER A 216 -16.59 18.88 18.64
C SER A 216 -17.79 19.64 18.07
N ASP A 217 -17.83 19.93 16.76
CA ASP A 217 -18.97 20.60 16.13
C ASP A 217 -20.25 19.77 16.23
N ARG A 218 -20.17 18.45 16.08
CA ARG A 218 -21.33 17.56 16.12
C ARG A 218 -21.84 17.28 17.53
N LEU A 219 -20.96 17.18 18.52
CA LEU A 219 -21.31 16.73 19.88
C LEU A 219 -21.39 17.88 20.88
N MET A 220 -20.65 18.96 20.68
CA MET A 220 -20.53 20.09 21.61
C MET A 220 -21.02 21.41 21.02
N SER A 221 -21.59 21.39 19.78
CA SER A 221 -22.04 22.60 19.07
C SER A 221 -20.96 23.69 18.97
N SER A 222 -19.69 23.29 18.87
CA SER A 222 -18.62 24.22 18.49
C SER A 222 -18.77 24.62 17.02
N HIS A 223 -18.03 25.60 16.56
CA HIS A 223 -18.20 26.19 15.23
C HIS A 223 -16.85 26.26 14.50
N PHE A 224 -16.06 25.19 14.54
CA PHE A 224 -14.81 25.09 13.78
C PHE A 224 -15.06 25.08 12.27
N PHE A 225 -16.14 24.40 11.85
CA PHE A 225 -16.57 24.35 10.46
C PHE A 225 -17.96 24.96 10.36
N PRO A 226 -18.12 26.29 10.41
CA PRO A 226 -19.43 26.91 10.36
C PRO A 226 -20.13 26.48 9.08
N VAL A 227 -21.16 25.66 9.21
CA VAL A 227 -22.15 25.48 8.15
C VAL A 227 -22.77 26.88 7.99
N LEU A 228 -22.44 27.52 6.88
CA LEU A 228 -22.81 28.84 6.49
C LEU A 228 -24.26 29.20 6.90
N SER A 229 -24.41 29.71 8.12
CA SER A 229 -25.62 30.45 8.53
C SER A 229 -25.85 31.69 7.64
N PHE A 230 -24.85 32.12 6.87
CA PHE A 230 -24.95 33.17 5.84
C PHE A 230 -25.71 32.72 4.57
N VAL A 231 -26.03 31.46 4.38
CA VAL A 231 -26.67 30.93 3.16
C VAL A 231 -28.18 30.80 3.31
N ALA A 232 -28.77 31.19 4.43
CA ALA A 232 -30.24 31.17 4.64
C ALA A 232 -31.05 31.93 3.55
N ASN A 233 -30.39 32.78 2.77
CA ASN A 233 -31.00 33.55 1.68
C ASN A 233 -30.49 33.18 0.29
N GLN A 234 -29.72 32.11 0.13
CA GLN A 234 -29.23 31.65 -1.17
C GLN A 234 -30.11 30.47 -1.69
N PRO A 235 -30.28 30.33 -3.02
CA PRO A 235 -31.05 29.22 -3.58
C PRO A 235 -30.44 27.87 -3.15
N ALA A 236 -31.31 26.87 -2.92
CA ALA A 236 -30.94 25.55 -2.37
C ALA A 236 -29.75 24.86 -3.10
N GLY A 237 -29.54 25.15 -4.38
CA GLY A 237 -28.39 24.63 -5.14
C GLY A 237 -27.04 25.24 -4.77
N ALA A 238 -27.01 26.43 -4.18
CA ALA A 238 -25.75 27.07 -3.72
C ALA A 238 -25.31 26.53 -2.35
N ILE A 239 -26.24 26.01 -1.55
CA ILE A 239 -25.96 25.43 -0.23
C ILE A 239 -25.32 24.06 -0.34
N ALA A 240 -25.75 23.27 -1.33
CA ALA A 240 -25.23 21.90 -1.55
C ALA A 240 -23.73 21.84 -1.89
N ASN A 241 -23.14 22.95 -2.38
CA ASN A 241 -21.73 23.02 -2.79
C ASN A 241 -20.82 23.80 -1.82
N ALA A 242 -21.33 24.28 -0.69
CA ALA A 242 -20.57 25.08 0.27
C ALA A 242 -19.92 24.19 1.33
N VAL A 243 -18.94 23.38 0.92
CA VAL A 243 -18.07 22.69 1.89
C VAL A 243 -17.18 23.72 2.59
N PRO A 244 -17.10 23.73 3.93
CA PRO A 244 -16.26 24.69 4.65
C PRO A 244 -14.81 24.66 4.15
N VAL A 245 -14.27 25.81 3.78
CA VAL A 245 -12.92 25.92 3.20
C VAL A 245 -11.85 25.34 4.13
N LEU A 246 -12.00 25.51 5.45
CA LEU A 246 -11.08 24.94 6.42
C LEU A 246 -11.09 23.41 6.38
N TRP A 247 -12.29 22.79 6.29
CA TRP A 247 -12.40 21.33 6.15
C TRP A 247 -11.71 20.85 4.87
N GLN A 248 -11.97 21.49 3.73
CA GLN A 248 -11.32 21.11 2.46
C GLN A 248 -9.79 21.19 2.57
N ARG A 249 -9.25 22.25 3.20
CA ARG A 249 -7.81 22.40 3.38
C ARG A 249 -7.22 21.31 4.27
N LEU A 250 -7.82 21.03 5.43
CA LEU A 250 -7.33 19.99 6.34
C LEU A 250 -7.47 18.59 5.72
N PHE A 251 -8.59 18.31 5.05
CA PHE A 251 -8.82 17.04 4.39
C PHE A 251 -7.81 16.79 3.26
N TRP A 252 -7.63 17.76 2.35
CA TRP A 252 -6.71 17.58 1.23
C TRP A 252 -5.24 17.64 1.65
N PHE A 253 -4.92 18.34 2.72
CA PHE A 253 -3.58 18.28 3.31
C PHE A 253 -3.22 16.85 3.76
N PHE A 254 -4.19 16.14 4.26
CA PHE A 254 -4.07 14.71 4.54
C PHE A 254 -4.18 13.86 3.26
N ALA A 255 -5.31 13.94 2.54
CA ALA A 255 -5.70 12.97 1.52
C ALA A 255 -4.73 12.94 0.32
N GLN A 256 -4.18 14.08 -0.08
CA GLN A 256 -3.16 14.12 -1.13
C GLN A 256 -1.85 13.47 -0.69
N ALA A 257 -1.40 13.72 0.53
CA ALA A 257 -0.18 13.12 1.05
C ALA A 257 -0.35 11.63 1.38
N GLU A 258 -1.57 11.18 1.69
CA GLU A 258 -1.90 9.77 1.94
C GLU A 258 -1.63 8.86 0.73
N VAL A 259 -1.78 9.38 -0.49
CA VAL A 259 -1.40 8.67 -1.72
C VAL A 259 0.07 8.23 -1.65
N TYR A 260 0.94 9.09 -1.16
CA TYR A 260 2.39 8.80 -1.05
C TYR A 260 2.71 7.93 0.16
N VAL A 261 1.91 8.01 1.24
CA VAL A 261 1.99 7.06 2.37
C VAL A 261 1.68 5.64 1.91
N ALA A 262 0.71 5.45 1.03
CA ALA A 262 0.42 4.15 0.43
C ALA A 262 1.52 3.69 -0.54
N MET A 263 2.11 4.61 -1.32
CA MET A 263 3.05 4.29 -2.41
C MET A 263 4.51 4.16 -1.98
N LEU A 264 4.98 4.91 -0.98
CA LEU A 264 6.38 4.86 -0.54
C LEU A 264 6.84 3.45 -0.16
N PRO A 265 6.12 2.70 0.69
CA PRO A 265 6.49 1.31 0.97
C PRO A 265 6.53 0.45 -0.29
N CYS A 266 5.58 0.66 -1.22
CA CYS A 266 5.49 -0.09 -2.47
C CYS A 266 6.70 0.15 -3.38
N PHE A 267 7.22 1.38 -3.46
CA PHE A 267 8.45 1.67 -4.19
C PHE A 267 9.65 0.92 -3.61
N GLY A 268 9.76 0.87 -2.27
CA GLY A 268 10.78 0.09 -1.58
C GLY A 268 10.68 -1.41 -1.89
N LEU A 269 9.47 -1.99 -1.75
CA LEU A 269 9.19 -3.39 -2.02
C LEU A 269 9.52 -3.78 -3.47
N VAL A 270 9.03 -3.02 -4.44
CA VAL A 270 9.24 -3.30 -5.86
C VAL A 270 10.72 -3.18 -6.24
N THR A 271 11.41 -2.15 -5.78
CA THR A 271 12.85 -2.00 -6.04
C THR A 271 13.65 -3.16 -5.47
N HIS A 272 13.30 -3.60 -4.26
CA HIS A 272 13.90 -4.77 -3.62
C HIS A 272 13.68 -6.04 -4.46
N LEU A 273 12.44 -6.35 -4.85
CA LEU A 273 12.11 -7.51 -5.67
C LEU A 273 12.83 -7.52 -7.02
N ILE A 274 12.87 -6.36 -7.71
CA ILE A 274 13.54 -6.26 -9.01
C ILE A 274 15.03 -6.54 -8.86
N SER A 275 15.71 -5.97 -7.85
CA SER A 275 17.13 -6.23 -7.59
C SER A 275 17.39 -7.71 -7.30
N MET A 276 16.58 -8.32 -6.41
CA MET A 276 16.74 -9.72 -6.01
C MET A 276 16.57 -10.70 -7.19
N PHE A 277 15.54 -10.52 -8.01
CA PHE A 277 15.25 -11.44 -9.12
C PHE A 277 15.92 -11.08 -10.45
N SER A 278 16.55 -9.91 -10.53
CA SER A 278 17.46 -9.54 -11.63
C SER A 278 18.92 -9.89 -11.31
N ARG A 279 19.23 -10.29 -10.07
CA ARG A 279 20.58 -10.61 -9.59
C ARG A 279 21.56 -9.45 -9.85
N LYS A 280 21.08 -8.22 -9.62
CA LYS A 280 21.87 -7.01 -9.88
C LYS A 280 21.73 -5.99 -8.75
N PRO A 281 22.81 -5.24 -8.47
CA PRO A 281 22.75 -4.15 -7.51
C PRO A 281 21.78 -3.08 -7.99
N VAL A 282 21.21 -2.32 -7.04
CA VAL A 282 20.34 -1.20 -7.36
C VAL A 282 21.13 -0.12 -8.11
N TRP A 283 20.64 0.25 -9.29
CA TRP A 283 21.28 1.28 -10.08
C TRP A 283 21.17 2.65 -9.42
N LYS A 284 22.33 3.24 -9.09
CA LYS A 284 22.37 4.56 -8.41
C LYS A 284 21.57 4.58 -7.09
N GLU A 285 21.76 3.61 -6.22
CA GLU A 285 21.02 3.43 -4.96
C GLU A 285 20.84 4.74 -4.15
N ARG A 286 21.88 5.57 -4.04
CA ARG A 286 21.80 6.88 -3.35
C ARG A 286 20.78 7.82 -3.99
N LEU A 287 20.67 7.82 -5.33
CA LEU A 287 19.64 8.61 -6.03
C LEU A 287 18.24 8.05 -5.78
N VAL A 288 18.10 6.73 -5.65
CA VAL A 288 16.83 6.10 -5.28
C VAL A 288 16.37 6.55 -3.88
N VAL A 289 17.28 6.55 -2.90
CA VAL A 289 16.98 7.07 -1.55
C VAL A 289 16.56 8.55 -1.61
N LEU A 290 17.30 9.38 -2.37
CA LEU A 290 16.92 10.79 -2.55
C LEU A 290 15.59 10.95 -3.26
N ALA A 291 15.25 10.08 -4.22
CA ALA A 291 13.97 10.07 -4.89
C ALA A 291 12.83 9.70 -3.91
N LEU A 292 13.02 8.69 -3.05
CA LEU A 292 12.05 8.36 -2.00
C LEU A 292 11.83 9.54 -1.04
N CYS A 293 12.90 10.22 -0.62
CA CYS A 293 12.79 11.45 0.17
C CYS A 293 12.04 12.56 -0.61
N GLY A 294 12.34 12.71 -1.90
CA GLY A 294 11.66 13.66 -2.77
C GLY A 294 10.16 13.38 -2.90
N VAL A 295 9.77 12.11 -3.07
CA VAL A 295 8.36 11.71 -3.05
C VAL A 295 7.68 12.12 -1.74
N GLY A 296 8.32 11.88 -0.60
CA GLY A 296 7.78 12.26 0.71
C GLY A 296 7.60 13.78 0.85
N VAL A 297 8.62 14.57 0.48
CA VAL A 297 8.60 16.04 0.62
C VAL A 297 7.61 16.67 -0.37
N PHE A 298 7.70 16.34 -1.65
CA PHE A 298 6.78 16.90 -2.65
C PHE A 298 5.36 16.41 -2.42
N GLY A 299 5.17 15.13 -2.07
CA GLY A 299 3.88 14.57 -1.73
C GLY A 299 3.18 15.30 -0.59
N PHE A 300 3.94 15.75 0.42
CA PHE A 300 3.42 16.60 1.48
C PHE A 300 3.07 18.02 1.01
N CYS A 301 3.81 18.58 0.06
CA CYS A 301 3.65 19.97 -0.39
C CYS A 301 2.50 20.17 -1.40
N VAL A 302 2.06 19.15 -2.14
CA VAL A 302 1.08 19.30 -3.25
C VAL A 302 -0.39 19.27 -2.84
N TRP A 303 -0.71 19.40 -1.58
CA TRP A 303 -2.06 19.29 -1.01
C TRP A 303 -3.14 20.17 -1.65
N GLY A 304 -2.78 21.27 -2.27
CA GLY A 304 -3.73 22.21 -2.87
C GLY A 304 -4.17 21.87 -4.29
N GLU A 305 -3.62 20.82 -4.92
CA GLU A 305 -3.95 20.40 -6.29
C GLU A 305 -5.45 20.12 -6.48
N HIS A 306 -6.08 19.47 -5.52
CA HIS A 306 -7.51 19.15 -5.55
C HIS A 306 -8.43 20.34 -5.20
N MET A 307 -7.88 21.51 -4.95
CA MET A 307 -8.64 22.70 -4.55
C MET A 307 -8.70 23.79 -5.64
N PHE A 308 -8.32 23.48 -6.86
CA PHE A 308 -8.31 24.45 -7.97
C PHE A 308 -9.66 25.11 -8.22
N SER A 309 -10.76 24.38 -8.05
CA SER A 309 -12.14 24.89 -8.19
C SER A 309 -12.70 25.57 -6.93
N SER A 310 -11.93 25.62 -5.82
CA SER A 310 -12.42 26.09 -4.51
C SER A 310 -12.21 27.58 -4.26
N GLY A 311 -12.00 28.39 -5.30
CA GLY A 311 -11.84 29.84 -5.17
C GLY A 311 -10.46 30.27 -4.62
N MET A 312 -9.39 29.58 -4.99
CA MET A 312 -8.02 29.97 -4.67
C MET A 312 -7.64 31.32 -5.29
N SER A 313 -6.66 32.02 -4.69
CA SER A 313 -6.07 33.20 -5.32
C SER A 313 -5.46 32.85 -6.68
N PRO A 314 -5.43 33.78 -7.68
CA PRO A 314 -4.96 33.48 -9.03
C PRO A 314 -3.53 32.92 -9.12
N PHE A 315 -2.69 33.18 -8.11
CA PHE A 315 -1.31 32.69 -8.07
C PHE A 315 -1.19 31.25 -7.53
N SER A 316 -2.10 30.83 -6.66
CA SER A 316 -2.03 29.51 -6.01
C SER A 316 -2.12 28.33 -6.98
N PRO A 317 -2.98 28.30 -8.02
CA PRO A 317 -3.02 27.22 -8.99
C PRO A 317 -1.69 27.01 -9.70
N LEU A 318 -0.98 28.09 -10.08
CA LEU A 318 0.33 27.98 -10.71
C LEU A 318 1.35 27.30 -9.78
N VAL A 319 1.40 27.69 -8.52
CA VAL A 319 2.33 27.13 -7.53
C VAL A 319 2.06 25.64 -7.34
N PHE A 320 0.79 25.24 -7.14
CA PHE A 320 0.45 23.83 -6.95
C PHE A 320 0.63 22.99 -8.22
N SER A 321 0.38 23.53 -9.41
CA SER A 321 0.70 22.86 -10.66
C SER A 321 2.20 22.62 -10.85
N LEU A 322 3.05 23.59 -10.48
CA LEU A 322 4.50 23.44 -10.50
C LEU A 322 4.99 22.40 -9.48
N LEU A 323 4.43 22.39 -8.28
CA LEU A 323 4.74 21.40 -7.24
C LEU A 323 4.29 19.99 -7.69
N ALA A 324 3.08 19.86 -8.22
CA ALA A 324 2.57 18.59 -8.74
C ALA A 324 3.45 18.06 -9.89
N SER A 325 3.83 18.92 -10.83
CA SER A 325 4.74 18.57 -11.92
C SER A 325 6.13 18.16 -11.41
N SER A 326 6.59 18.75 -10.30
CA SER A 326 7.87 18.43 -9.68
C SER A 326 7.95 17.00 -9.13
N LEU A 327 6.82 16.37 -8.79
CA LEU A 327 6.75 14.94 -8.44
C LEU A 327 7.18 14.02 -9.59
N GLY A 328 7.09 14.47 -10.82
CA GLY A 328 7.60 13.76 -11.99
C GLY A 328 9.11 13.49 -11.90
N LEU A 329 9.89 14.34 -11.24
CA LEU A 329 11.34 14.16 -11.12
C LEU A 329 11.71 12.92 -10.27
N PRO A 330 11.30 12.79 -9.00
CA PRO A 330 11.60 11.60 -8.22
C PRO A 330 10.97 10.33 -8.82
N ALA A 331 9.76 10.40 -9.38
CA ALA A 331 9.15 9.28 -10.08
C ALA A 331 9.98 8.81 -11.27
N THR A 332 10.52 9.73 -12.08
CA THR A 332 11.41 9.42 -13.20
C THR A 332 12.70 8.75 -12.73
N ILE A 333 13.30 9.22 -11.63
CA ILE A 333 14.52 8.60 -11.07
C ILE A 333 14.25 7.14 -10.65
N LEU A 334 13.11 6.87 -10.01
CA LEU A 334 12.72 5.50 -9.63
C LEU A 334 12.56 4.61 -10.86
N VAL A 335 11.82 5.08 -11.86
CA VAL A 335 11.60 4.35 -13.13
C VAL A 335 12.91 4.06 -13.84
N LEU A 336 13.78 5.07 -13.99
CA LEU A 336 15.10 4.90 -14.60
C LEU A 336 15.99 3.92 -13.81
N SER A 337 15.87 3.91 -12.48
CA SER A 337 16.57 2.93 -11.66
C SER A 337 16.09 1.51 -11.93
N TRP A 338 14.77 1.27 -12.00
CA TRP A 338 14.22 -0.04 -12.34
C TRP A 338 14.67 -0.52 -13.71
N PHE A 339 14.61 0.34 -14.73
CA PHE A 339 15.14 0.00 -16.06
C PHE A 339 16.66 -0.25 -16.03
N GLY A 340 17.42 0.52 -15.24
CA GLY A 340 18.85 0.32 -15.06
C GLY A 340 19.20 -1.03 -14.42
N ILE A 341 18.38 -1.50 -13.45
CA ILE A 341 18.54 -2.83 -12.85
C ILE A 341 18.19 -3.91 -13.90
N LEU A 342 17.11 -3.73 -14.65
CA LEU A 342 16.64 -4.70 -15.65
C LEU A 342 17.53 -4.77 -16.89
N TRP A 343 18.29 -3.71 -17.18
CA TRP A 343 19.14 -3.64 -18.37
C TRP A 343 20.23 -4.71 -18.37
N ASN A 344 20.24 -5.59 -19.36
CA ASN A 344 21.15 -6.72 -19.46
C ASN A 344 21.18 -7.64 -18.22
N ALA A 345 20.04 -7.76 -17.51
CA ALA A 345 19.90 -8.64 -16.36
C ALA A 345 19.48 -10.06 -16.76
N ARG A 346 19.85 -11.04 -15.94
CA ARG A 346 19.32 -12.40 -16.03
C ARG A 346 18.05 -12.51 -15.19
N VAL A 347 16.96 -11.96 -15.70
CA VAL A 347 15.70 -11.83 -14.96
C VAL A 347 15.07 -13.21 -14.69
N GLN A 348 14.81 -13.50 -13.43
CA GLN A 348 14.08 -14.70 -13.00
C GLN A 348 12.58 -14.39 -12.96
N LEU A 349 11.84 -14.84 -13.99
CA LEU A 349 10.40 -14.59 -14.14
C LEU A 349 9.55 -15.53 -13.27
N ASN A 350 9.72 -15.46 -11.96
CA ASN A 350 8.81 -16.06 -10.99
C ASN A 350 7.61 -15.12 -10.74
N THR A 351 6.62 -15.60 -9.97
CA THR A 351 5.38 -14.87 -9.72
C THR A 351 5.65 -13.52 -9.00
N ALA A 352 6.57 -13.47 -8.04
CA ALA A 352 6.92 -12.24 -7.35
C ALA A 352 7.48 -11.18 -8.32
N MET A 353 8.38 -11.59 -9.24
CA MET A 353 8.94 -10.70 -10.25
C MET A 353 7.90 -10.25 -11.27
N LEU A 354 6.97 -11.12 -11.68
CA LEU A 354 5.87 -10.72 -12.56
C LEU A 354 5.01 -9.61 -11.93
N PHE A 355 4.67 -9.73 -10.65
CA PHE A 355 3.94 -8.68 -9.94
C PHE A 355 4.76 -7.37 -9.83
N ALA A 356 6.07 -7.45 -9.62
CA ALA A 356 6.93 -6.26 -9.62
C ALA A 356 6.98 -5.58 -11.01
N LEU A 357 7.09 -6.34 -12.09
CA LEU A 357 7.02 -5.80 -13.46
C LEU A 357 5.63 -5.25 -13.79
N GLY A 358 4.57 -5.93 -13.33
CA GLY A 358 3.20 -5.45 -13.43
C GLY A 358 3.00 -4.11 -12.72
N PHE A 359 3.57 -3.95 -11.53
CA PHE A 359 3.58 -2.66 -10.83
C PHE A 359 4.20 -1.55 -11.68
N ILE A 360 5.39 -1.78 -12.27
CA ILE A 360 6.05 -0.80 -13.12
C ILE A 360 5.15 -0.42 -14.30
N SER A 361 4.53 -1.40 -14.95
CA SER A 361 3.64 -1.18 -16.08
C SER A 361 2.43 -0.30 -15.70
N LEU A 362 1.76 -0.63 -14.58
CA LEU A 362 0.61 0.11 -14.08
C LEU A 362 0.99 1.52 -13.63
N PHE A 363 2.09 1.66 -12.90
CA PHE A 363 2.59 2.95 -12.43
C PHE A 363 2.96 3.87 -13.60
N LEU A 364 3.59 3.35 -14.65
CA LEU A 364 3.90 4.12 -15.87
C LEU A 364 2.63 4.53 -16.61
N SER A 365 1.72 3.60 -16.87
CA SER A 365 0.49 3.86 -17.61
C SER A 365 -0.40 4.89 -16.89
N GLY A 366 -0.57 4.72 -15.57
CA GLY A 366 -1.31 5.68 -14.75
C GLY A 366 -0.54 7.00 -14.58
N GLY A 367 0.78 6.96 -14.37
CA GLY A 367 1.62 8.15 -14.21
C GLY A 367 1.58 9.09 -15.42
N LEU A 368 1.50 8.54 -16.63
CA LEU A 368 1.33 9.35 -17.84
C LEU A 368 0.01 10.14 -17.84
N SER A 369 -1.08 9.56 -17.34
CA SER A 369 -2.34 10.30 -17.19
C SER A 369 -2.28 11.37 -16.10
N GLY A 370 -1.39 11.25 -15.11
CA GLY A 370 -1.13 12.25 -14.08
C GLY A 370 -0.60 13.58 -14.62
N ILE A 371 0.06 13.58 -15.77
CA ILE A 371 0.52 14.81 -16.44
C ILE A 371 -0.68 15.72 -16.76
N PHE A 372 -1.81 15.13 -17.15
CA PHE A 372 -3.05 15.89 -17.41
C PHE A 372 -3.63 16.48 -16.13
N LEU A 373 -3.57 15.75 -15.03
CA LEU A 373 -4.13 16.18 -13.73
C LEU A 373 -3.24 17.20 -13.02
N ALA A 374 -1.94 17.19 -13.25
CA ALA A 374 -0.99 18.14 -12.68
C ALA A 374 -1.16 19.57 -13.22
N SER A 375 -1.74 19.73 -14.41
CA SER A 375 -2.00 21.05 -15.01
C SER A 375 -3.37 21.57 -14.58
N HIS A 376 -3.42 22.79 -14.02
CA HIS A 376 -4.67 23.44 -13.58
C HIS A 376 -5.76 23.42 -14.67
N ASP A 377 -5.43 23.84 -15.90
CA ASP A 377 -6.40 23.95 -16.97
C ASP A 377 -6.87 22.58 -17.48
N LEU A 378 -5.95 21.61 -17.58
CA LEU A 378 -6.27 20.24 -17.96
C LEU A 378 -6.98 19.48 -16.83
N ALA A 379 -6.63 19.74 -15.55
CA ALA A 379 -7.28 19.15 -14.41
C ALA A 379 -8.76 19.57 -14.29
N ILE A 380 -9.06 20.87 -14.49
CA ILE A 380 -10.45 21.34 -14.56
C ILE A 380 -11.17 20.66 -15.72
N ALA A 381 -10.51 20.52 -16.85
CA ALA A 381 -11.05 19.83 -18.00
C ALA A 381 -11.28 18.34 -17.72
N ALA A 382 -10.36 17.62 -17.09
CA ALA A 382 -10.47 16.20 -16.74
C ALA A 382 -11.38 15.95 -15.52
N ALA A 383 -11.46 16.89 -14.58
CA ALA A 383 -12.27 16.78 -13.35
C ALA A 383 -13.79 16.80 -13.61
N VAL A 384 -14.22 17.12 -14.84
CA VAL A 384 -15.63 17.00 -15.24
C VAL A 384 -16.07 15.53 -15.34
N SER A 385 -15.13 14.57 -15.32
CA SER A 385 -15.43 13.15 -15.39
C SER A 385 -14.75 12.35 -14.27
N ASP A 386 -15.56 11.81 -13.38
CA ASP A 386 -15.13 10.88 -12.33
C ASP A 386 -14.44 9.62 -12.88
N ASP A 387 -14.78 9.18 -14.09
CA ASP A 387 -14.19 7.99 -14.72
C ASP A 387 -12.69 8.18 -15.00
N PHE A 388 -12.25 9.35 -15.48
CA PHE A 388 -10.82 9.60 -15.73
C PHE A 388 -10.01 9.58 -14.44
N VAL A 389 -10.48 10.30 -13.42
CA VAL A 389 -9.82 10.39 -12.11
C VAL A 389 -9.80 8.99 -11.44
N THR A 390 -10.90 8.25 -11.52
CA THR A 390 -10.99 6.88 -10.99
C THR A 390 -10.01 5.94 -11.71
N GLY A 391 -9.93 6.02 -13.03
CA GLY A 391 -9.00 5.22 -13.84
C GLY A 391 -7.54 5.53 -13.46
N HIS A 392 -7.17 6.81 -13.41
CA HIS A 392 -5.85 7.27 -13.01
C HIS A 392 -5.47 6.78 -11.60
N PHE A 393 -6.30 7.06 -10.62
CA PHE A 393 -6.07 6.71 -9.23
C PHE A 393 -5.85 5.21 -9.03
N HIS A 394 -6.68 4.37 -9.66
CA HIS A 394 -6.54 2.93 -9.53
C HIS A 394 -5.29 2.38 -10.21
N LEU A 395 -4.90 2.90 -11.39
CA LEU A 395 -3.67 2.45 -12.04
C LEU A 395 -2.42 2.88 -11.27
N VAL A 396 -2.36 4.14 -10.82
CA VAL A 396 -1.16 4.67 -10.14
C VAL A 396 -1.00 4.12 -8.74
N MET A 397 -2.08 4.06 -7.96
CA MET A 397 -2.04 3.72 -6.53
C MET A 397 -2.81 2.44 -6.22
N GLY A 398 -4.12 2.40 -6.45
CA GLY A 398 -4.97 1.34 -5.92
C GLY A 398 -4.51 -0.07 -6.30
N VAL A 399 -4.36 -0.32 -7.59
CA VAL A 399 -3.96 -1.64 -8.09
C VAL A 399 -2.45 -1.81 -8.13
N ALA A 400 -1.69 -0.76 -8.49
CA ALA A 400 -0.23 -0.84 -8.46
C ALA A 400 0.27 -1.22 -7.07
N ALA A 401 -0.21 -0.55 -6.00
CA ALA A 401 0.17 -0.93 -4.64
C ALA A 401 -0.22 -2.37 -4.30
N THR A 402 -1.41 -2.83 -4.73
CA THR A 402 -1.82 -4.22 -4.56
C THR A 402 -0.87 -5.20 -5.25
N PHE A 403 -0.36 -4.87 -6.44
CA PHE A 403 0.66 -5.67 -7.13
C PHE A 403 1.96 -5.75 -6.35
N SER A 404 2.41 -4.66 -5.74
CA SER A 404 3.60 -4.68 -4.88
C SER A 404 3.39 -5.56 -3.63
N ILE A 405 2.21 -5.49 -3.00
CA ILE A 405 1.83 -6.31 -1.85
C ILE A 405 1.83 -7.79 -2.23
N LEU A 406 1.22 -8.16 -3.37
CA LEU A 406 1.20 -9.53 -3.86
C LEU A 406 2.62 -10.03 -4.20
N GLY A 407 3.44 -9.22 -4.87
CA GLY A 407 4.84 -9.55 -5.14
C GLY A 407 5.64 -9.82 -3.87
N ALA A 408 5.52 -8.95 -2.87
CA ALA A 408 6.15 -9.11 -1.56
C ALA A 408 5.64 -10.35 -0.82
N LEU A 409 4.34 -10.65 -0.92
CA LEU A 409 3.75 -11.84 -0.32
C LEU A 409 4.35 -13.13 -0.93
N PHE A 410 4.47 -13.22 -2.26
CA PHE A 410 5.13 -14.36 -2.90
C PHE A 410 6.60 -14.50 -2.51
N PHE A 411 7.31 -13.39 -2.37
CA PHE A 411 8.71 -13.36 -1.97
C PHE A 411 8.92 -13.80 -0.52
N TRP A 412 8.14 -13.25 0.41
CA TRP A 412 8.33 -13.50 1.84
C TRP A 412 7.44 -14.61 2.41
N PHE A 413 6.56 -15.21 1.62
CA PHE A 413 5.73 -16.35 2.08
C PHE A 413 6.57 -17.49 2.67
N PRO A 414 7.72 -17.90 2.07
CA PRO A 414 8.60 -18.88 2.67
C PRO A 414 9.09 -18.46 4.07
N LYS A 415 9.45 -17.20 4.23
CA LYS A 415 9.96 -16.67 5.51
C LYS A 415 8.86 -16.62 6.57
N MET A 416 7.65 -16.24 6.21
CA MET A 416 6.52 -16.13 7.14
C MET A 416 5.94 -17.49 7.56
N PHE A 417 5.85 -18.44 6.62
CA PHE A 417 5.08 -19.68 6.81
C PHE A 417 5.91 -20.96 6.63
N GLY A 418 7.18 -20.87 6.27
CA GLY A 418 8.04 -22.04 6.00
C GLY A 418 7.61 -22.86 4.78
N ARG A 419 6.81 -22.30 3.88
CA ARG A 419 6.27 -22.96 2.69
C ARG A 419 6.30 -22.02 1.49
N ARG A 420 6.20 -22.57 0.27
CA ARG A 420 6.08 -21.79 -0.97
C ARG A 420 4.63 -21.75 -1.46
N LEU A 421 4.23 -20.60 -2.01
CA LEU A 421 3.03 -20.50 -2.83
C LEU A 421 3.22 -21.24 -4.16
N ASN A 422 2.14 -21.79 -4.71
CA ASN A 422 2.20 -22.48 -6.00
C ASN A 422 2.46 -21.48 -7.12
N GLU A 423 3.58 -21.64 -7.81
CA GLU A 423 4.03 -20.74 -8.89
C GLU A 423 3.12 -20.77 -10.12
N SER A 424 2.59 -21.92 -10.50
CA SER A 424 1.72 -22.04 -11.68
C SER A 424 0.40 -21.31 -11.47
N LEU A 425 -0.24 -21.52 -10.31
CA LEU A 425 -1.45 -20.78 -9.93
C LEU A 425 -1.17 -19.29 -9.77
N GLY A 426 0.00 -18.94 -9.21
CA GLY A 426 0.44 -17.55 -9.08
C GLY A 426 0.57 -16.84 -10.42
N LYS A 427 1.18 -17.47 -11.42
CA LYS A 427 1.32 -16.93 -12.77
C LYS A 427 -0.01 -16.78 -13.49
N ILE A 428 -0.91 -17.78 -13.36
CA ILE A 428 -2.27 -17.69 -13.92
C ILE A 428 -3.02 -16.52 -13.28
N HIS A 429 -2.99 -16.42 -11.95
CA HIS A 429 -3.59 -15.29 -11.21
C HIS A 429 -3.03 -13.96 -11.68
N PHE A 430 -1.70 -13.84 -11.82
CA PHE A 430 -1.06 -12.61 -12.31
C PHE A 430 -1.62 -12.20 -13.68
N TRP A 431 -1.59 -13.08 -14.67
CA TRP A 431 -1.99 -12.73 -16.03
C TRP A 431 -3.48 -12.38 -16.14
N LEU A 432 -4.34 -13.11 -15.45
CA LEU A 432 -5.78 -12.79 -15.41
C LEU A 432 -6.03 -11.44 -14.75
N THR A 433 -5.37 -11.17 -13.62
CA THR A 433 -5.52 -9.90 -12.90
C THR A 433 -4.92 -8.74 -13.70
N PHE A 434 -3.72 -8.88 -14.24
CA PHE A 434 -3.05 -7.85 -15.02
C PHE A 434 -3.85 -7.44 -16.27
N THR A 435 -4.32 -8.42 -17.04
CA THR A 435 -5.16 -8.15 -18.21
C THR A 435 -6.49 -7.54 -17.79
N GLY A 436 -7.13 -8.08 -16.75
CA GLY A 436 -8.41 -7.57 -16.25
C GLY A 436 -8.33 -6.11 -15.80
N VAL A 437 -7.28 -5.74 -15.09
CA VAL A 437 -7.03 -4.37 -14.61
C VAL A 437 -6.93 -3.39 -15.78
N TYR A 438 -6.20 -3.73 -16.84
CA TYR A 438 -6.12 -2.89 -18.03
C TYR A 438 -7.47 -2.81 -18.77
N CYS A 439 -8.21 -3.90 -18.85
CA CYS A 439 -9.57 -3.90 -19.43
C CYS A 439 -10.58 -3.06 -18.62
N VAL A 440 -10.31 -2.83 -17.34
CA VAL A 440 -11.16 -2.00 -16.48
C VAL A 440 -10.77 -0.52 -16.56
N PHE A 441 -9.52 -0.19 -16.23
CA PHE A 441 -9.14 1.18 -15.92
C PHE A 441 -8.66 1.99 -17.14
N MET A 442 -8.16 1.35 -18.20
CA MET A 442 -7.85 2.08 -19.44
C MET A 442 -9.10 2.59 -20.18
N PRO A 443 -10.18 1.80 -20.35
CA PRO A 443 -11.42 2.35 -20.89
C PRO A 443 -12.03 3.47 -20.05
N MET A 444 -11.83 3.50 -18.71
CA MET A 444 -12.28 4.62 -17.89
C MET A 444 -11.58 5.93 -18.24
N HIS A 445 -10.26 5.93 -18.54
CA HIS A 445 -9.59 7.13 -19.03
C HIS A 445 -10.21 7.63 -20.34
N TRP A 446 -10.52 6.70 -21.24
CA TRP A 446 -11.15 7.05 -22.51
C TRP A 446 -12.57 7.61 -22.31
N LEU A 447 -13.39 6.98 -21.43
CA LEU A 447 -14.72 7.50 -21.08
C LEU A 447 -14.62 8.90 -20.48
N GLY A 448 -13.65 9.13 -19.60
CA GLY A 448 -13.42 10.42 -18.99
C GLY A 448 -13.09 11.52 -20.00
N LEU A 449 -12.23 11.24 -20.95
CA LEU A 449 -11.91 12.18 -22.05
C LEU A 449 -13.12 12.43 -22.95
N MET A 450 -13.98 11.42 -23.17
CA MET A 450 -15.21 11.55 -23.96
C MET A 450 -16.30 12.37 -23.26
N ALA A 451 -16.35 12.39 -21.93
CA ALA A 451 -17.32 13.17 -21.18
C ALA A 451 -17.22 14.69 -21.43
N HIS A 452 -16.03 15.18 -21.84
CA HIS A 452 -15.83 16.56 -22.32
C HIS A 452 -16.67 16.91 -23.53
N THR A 453 -17.08 15.93 -24.26
CA THR A 453 -17.94 16.12 -25.42
C THR A 453 -19.37 16.54 -25.09
N ASN A 454 -19.74 16.64 -23.79
CA ASN A 454 -20.98 17.32 -23.35
C ASN A 454 -21.05 18.81 -23.77
N LEU A 455 -19.89 19.39 -24.16
CA LEU A 455 -19.84 20.70 -24.84
C LEU A 455 -20.37 20.66 -26.27
N TYR A 456 -20.60 19.46 -26.86
CA TYR A 456 -21.14 19.31 -28.19
C TYR A 456 -22.64 19.07 -28.15
N SER A 457 -23.40 19.85 -28.90
CA SER A 457 -24.84 19.75 -29.07
C SER A 457 -25.27 18.76 -30.17
N GLY A 458 -26.48 18.21 -30.07
CA GLY A 458 -27.14 17.50 -31.16
C GLY A 458 -26.70 16.05 -31.39
N SER A 459 -26.47 15.68 -32.66
CA SER A 459 -26.20 14.30 -33.10
C SER A 459 -24.94 13.65 -32.47
N ARG A 460 -23.94 14.43 -32.11
CA ARG A 460 -22.73 13.94 -31.44
C ARG A 460 -23.02 13.44 -30.02
N ARG A 461 -23.89 14.11 -29.26
CA ARG A 461 -24.27 13.68 -27.91
C ARG A 461 -24.98 12.31 -27.94
N ALA A 462 -25.87 12.11 -28.90
CA ALA A 462 -26.56 10.83 -29.10
C ALA A 462 -25.59 9.71 -29.50
N ALA A 463 -24.63 10.00 -30.39
CA ALA A 463 -23.61 9.04 -30.79
C ALA A 463 -22.69 8.62 -29.64
N ILE A 464 -22.31 9.55 -28.75
CA ILE A 464 -21.49 9.27 -27.59
C ILE A 464 -22.28 8.43 -26.56
N ALA A 465 -23.54 8.78 -26.27
CA ALA A 465 -24.40 8.01 -25.39
C ALA A 465 -24.57 6.56 -25.85
N ALA A 466 -24.62 6.33 -27.18
CA ALA A 466 -24.69 4.98 -27.75
C ALA A 466 -23.43 4.12 -27.51
N ILE A 467 -22.27 4.76 -27.27
CA ILE A 467 -21.00 4.07 -27.04
C ILE A 467 -20.73 3.89 -25.53
N VAL A 468 -21.12 4.84 -24.71
CA VAL A 468 -20.83 4.86 -23.26
C VAL A 468 -21.45 3.65 -22.54
N GLY A 469 -22.70 3.31 -22.82
CA GLY A 469 -23.38 2.16 -22.20
C GLY A 469 -22.67 0.83 -22.44
N PRO A 470 -22.38 0.43 -23.68
CA PRO A 470 -21.61 -0.77 -23.98
C PRO A 470 -20.23 -0.81 -23.32
N VAL A 471 -19.51 0.32 -23.21
CA VAL A 471 -18.21 0.37 -22.56
C VAL A 471 -18.34 0.16 -21.06
N HIS A 472 -19.33 0.75 -20.38
CA HIS A 472 -19.57 0.47 -18.97
C HIS A 472 -19.93 -1.00 -18.72
N THR A 473 -20.71 -1.62 -19.62
CA THR A 473 -21.00 -3.06 -19.56
C THR A 473 -19.72 -3.89 -19.70
N PHE A 474 -18.88 -3.57 -20.68
CA PHE A 474 -17.57 -4.23 -20.87
C PHE A 474 -16.71 -4.12 -19.59
N ILE A 475 -16.56 -2.92 -19.03
CA ILE A 475 -15.81 -2.68 -17.80
C ILE A 475 -16.35 -3.55 -16.67
N THR A 476 -17.68 -3.63 -16.52
CA THR A 476 -18.30 -4.41 -15.43
C THR A 476 -18.05 -5.92 -15.59
N VAL A 477 -18.15 -6.45 -16.82
CA VAL A 477 -17.79 -7.85 -17.10
C VAL A 477 -16.30 -8.10 -16.81
N ALA A 478 -15.42 -7.18 -17.21
CA ALA A 478 -13.99 -7.28 -16.90
C ALA A 478 -13.71 -7.27 -15.39
N ILE A 479 -14.43 -6.46 -14.60
CA ILE A 479 -14.33 -6.48 -13.13
C ILE A 479 -14.77 -7.83 -12.57
N LEU A 480 -15.89 -8.40 -13.02
CA LEU A 480 -16.37 -9.72 -12.60
C LEU A 480 -15.31 -10.80 -12.80
N LEU A 481 -14.68 -10.83 -13.99
CA LEU A 481 -13.61 -11.77 -14.30
C LEU A 481 -12.36 -11.53 -13.44
N THR A 482 -12.02 -10.27 -13.18
CA THR A 482 -10.87 -9.89 -12.36
C THR A 482 -11.10 -10.28 -10.89
N VAL A 483 -12.30 -10.08 -10.36
CA VAL A 483 -12.68 -10.52 -9.00
C VAL A 483 -12.64 -12.05 -8.90
N PHE A 484 -13.11 -12.77 -9.92
CA PHE A 484 -13.00 -14.23 -9.97
C PHE A 484 -11.52 -14.69 -9.92
N ALA A 485 -10.63 -13.99 -10.60
CA ALA A 485 -9.19 -14.27 -10.54
C ALA A 485 -8.62 -14.16 -9.11
N GLN A 486 -9.16 -13.25 -8.26
CA GLN A 486 -8.74 -13.17 -6.86
C GLN A 486 -9.15 -14.40 -6.04
N GLY A 487 -10.19 -15.11 -6.46
CA GLY A 487 -10.53 -16.44 -5.92
C GLY A 487 -9.40 -17.45 -6.12
N LEU A 488 -8.71 -17.42 -7.26
CA LEU A 488 -7.54 -18.28 -7.51
C LEU A 488 -6.39 -17.95 -6.55
N PHE A 489 -6.16 -16.68 -6.29
CA PHE A 489 -5.19 -16.27 -5.28
C PHE A 489 -5.55 -16.82 -3.90
N LEU A 490 -6.80 -16.66 -3.47
CA LEU A 490 -7.25 -17.15 -2.17
C LEU A 490 -7.09 -18.68 -2.04
N VAL A 491 -7.43 -19.42 -3.09
CA VAL A 491 -7.22 -20.88 -3.15
C VAL A 491 -5.73 -21.20 -3.04
N ASN A 492 -4.87 -20.54 -3.82
CA ASN A 492 -3.42 -20.74 -3.74
C ASN A 492 -2.89 -20.43 -2.35
N PHE A 493 -3.30 -19.33 -1.77
CA PHE A 493 -2.86 -18.87 -0.45
C PHE A 493 -3.24 -19.88 0.64
N LEU A 494 -4.53 -20.22 0.75
CA LEU A 494 -5.04 -21.14 1.76
C LEU A 494 -4.49 -22.56 1.58
N TRP A 495 -4.46 -23.06 0.34
CA TRP A 495 -3.87 -24.37 0.05
C TRP A 495 -2.39 -24.44 0.45
N SER A 496 -1.63 -23.41 0.09
CA SER A 496 -0.18 -23.38 0.36
C SER A 496 0.17 -23.25 1.83
N LEU A 497 -0.70 -22.64 2.66
CA LEU A 497 -0.51 -22.61 4.11
C LEU A 497 -0.44 -24.02 4.73
N PHE A 498 -1.22 -24.97 4.19
CA PHE A 498 -1.33 -26.31 4.76
C PHE A 498 -0.59 -27.36 3.93
N CYS A 499 -0.65 -27.27 2.62
CA CYS A 499 -0.20 -28.27 1.66
C CYS A 499 0.97 -27.80 0.76
N GLY A 500 1.39 -26.53 0.84
CA GLY A 500 2.49 -26.00 0.04
C GLY A 500 3.83 -26.72 0.30
N GLU A 501 4.73 -26.66 -0.67
CA GLU A 501 6.09 -27.19 -0.56
C GLU A 501 6.81 -26.57 0.65
N ARG A 502 7.36 -27.38 1.54
CA ARG A 502 8.12 -26.92 2.69
C ARG A 502 9.49 -26.40 2.24
N VAL A 503 9.88 -25.28 2.79
CA VAL A 503 11.20 -24.69 2.56
C VAL A 503 12.12 -25.06 3.72
N LEU A 504 13.14 -25.86 3.42
CA LEU A 504 14.14 -26.30 4.41
C LEU A 504 15.33 -25.34 4.49
N GLU A 505 15.58 -24.59 3.42
CA GLU A 505 16.66 -23.62 3.34
C GLU A 505 16.28 -22.28 3.99
N CYS A 506 17.21 -21.67 4.72
CA CYS A 506 16.98 -20.34 5.29
C CYS A 506 16.81 -19.28 4.19
N ASN A 507 17.49 -19.44 3.03
CA ASN A 507 17.56 -18.47 1.95
C ASN A 507 17.27 -19.08 0.57
N PRO A 508 16.01 -19.44 0.28
CA PRO A 508 15.65 -20.10 -0.97
C PRO A 508 15.78 -19.21 -2.22
N TRP A 509 15.94 -17.90 -2.03
CA TRP A 509 16.08 -16.92 -3.11
C TRP A 509 17.54 -16.49 -3.33
N ARG A 510 18.49 -16.97 -2.52
CA ARG A 510 19.87 -16.45 -2.49
C ARG A 510 19.88 -14.92 -2.39
N ALA A 511 19.07 -14.40 -1.48
CA ALA A 511 18.96 -12.96 -1.22
C ALA A 511 20.14 -12.48 -0.36
N THR A 512 20.38 -11.18 -0.38
CA THR A 512 21.54 -10.56 0.28
C THR A 512 21.21 -9.97 1.65
N THR A 513 19.93 -9.77 1.96
CA THR A 513 19.45 -9.07 3.17
C THR A 513 19.33 -9.97 4.40
N LEU A 514 19.40 -9.36 5.59
CA LEU A 514 19.54 -10.06 6.88
C LEU A 514 18.41 -11.00 7.24
N GLU A 515 17.16 -10.73 6.85
CA GLU A 515 16.03 -11.61 7.16
C GLU A 515 16.19 -13.02 6.60
N TRP A 516 17.05 -13.19 5.61
CA TRP A 516 17.33 -14.50 5.03
C TRP A 516 18.49 -15.26 5.69
N THR A 517 19.09 -14.70 6.75
CA THR A 517 20.15 -15.37 7.51
C THR A 517 19.63 -16.29 8.61
N VAL A 518 18.34 -16.18 8.95
CA VAL A 518 17.65 -16.97 9.99
C VAL A 518 16.73 -18.01 9.38
N SER A 519 16.27 -18.97 10.17
CA SER A 519 15.35 -20.03 9.72
C SER A 519 14.04 -19.46 9.15
N SER A 520 13.30 -20.31 8.45
CA SER A 520 12.00 -19.98 7.85
C SER A 520 10.93 -20.92 8.40
N PRO A 521 10.03 -20.47 9.32
CA PRO A 521 9.91 -19.14 9.93
C PRO A 521 11.08 -18.77 10.88
N PRO A 522 11.28 -17.46 11.17
CA PRO A 522 12.28 -17.02 12.14
C PRO A 522 11.97 -17.55 13.55
N PRO A 523 12.98 -17.79 14.40
CA PRO A 523 12.78 -18.18 15.77
C PRO A 523 12.11 -17.06 16.59
N ALA A 524 11.70 -17.37 17.83
CA ALA A 524 11.00 -16.41 18.68
C ALA A 524 11.86 -15.18 19.02
N ASP A 525 13.17 -15.40 19.18
CA ASP A 525 14.18 -14.38 19.51
C ASP A 525 14.92 -13.82 18.27
N ASP A 526 14.34 -13.99 17.08
CA ASP A 526 14.82 -13.56 15.76
C ASP A 526 16.20 -14.13 15.36
N PHE A 527 17.27 -13.71 16.00
CA PHE A 527 18.63 -14.08 15.64
C PHE A 527 19.28 -15.12 16.57
N GLY A 528 18.54 -15.63 17.57
CA GLY A 528 19.07 -16.58 18.54
C GLY A 528 20.08 -15.96 19.51
N ALA A 529 21.11 -16.72 19.89
CA ALA A 529 22.07 -16.31 20.91
C ALA A 529 23.04 -15.19 20.44
N LYS A 530 23.13 -14.91 19.12
CA LYS A 530 24.12 -13.97 18.57
C LYS A 530 23.50 -13.00 17.61
N ASP A 531 23.60 -11.72 17.94
CA ASP A 531 23.16 -10.64 17.06
C ASP A 531 23.99 -10.58 15.78
N PRO A 532 23.36 -10.31 14.62
CA PRO A 532 24.09 -10.22 13.36
C PRO A 532 24.95 -8.96 13.32
N VAL A 533 26.17 -9.10 12.77
CA VAL A 533 27.04 -7.95 12.46
C VAL A 533 26.98 -7.69 10.97
N VAL A 534 26.75 -6.44 10.58
CA VAL A 534 26.62 -6.04 9.19
C VAL A 534 27.90 -5.42 8.67
N TYR A 535 28.42 -6.01 7.61
CA TYR A 535 29.67 -5.56 6.98
C TYR A 535 29.44 -4.89 5.62
N ARG A 536 28.31 -5.19 4.95
CA ARG A 536 28.08 -4.89 3.54
C ARG A 536 26.76 -4.18 3.27
N GLY A 537 26.61 -3.68 2.04
CA GLY A 537 25.33 -3.14 1.53
C GLY A 537 24.27 -4.22 1.32
N ALA A 538 23.01 -3.77 1.14
CA ALA A 538 21.88 -4.67 1.02
C ALA A 538 21.75 -5.35 -0.37
N TYR A 539 22.46 -4.88 -1.38
CA TYR A 539 22.27 -5.32 -2.77
C TYR A 539 23.59 -5.67 -3.46
N GLU A 540 24.45 -6.43 -2.80
CA GLU A 540 25.74 -6.85 -3.34
C GLU A 540 25.59 -8.10 -4.22
N PHE A 541 25.27 -7.90 -5.49
CA PHE A 541 25.23 -8.91 -6.54
C PHE A 541 26.38 -8.72 -7.53
N GLY A 542 26.89 -9.83 -8.06
CA GLY A 542 27.95 -9.82 -9.07
C GLY A 542 29.25 -9.16 -8.59
N VAL A 543 29.59 -9.36 -7.31
CA VAL A 543 30.83 -8.84 -6.73
C VAL A 543 32.02 -9.53 -7.40
N PRO A 544 32.98 -8.79 -7.93
CA PRO A 544 34.17 -9.39 -8.55
C PRO A 544 34.90 -10.34 -7.60
N ASP A 545 35.44 -11.41 -8.14
CA ASP A 545 36.27 -12.40 -7.41
C ASP A 545 35.52 -13.22 -6.34
N VAL A 546 34.17 -13.21 -6.33
CA VAL A 546 33.34 -14.09 -5.50
C VAL A 546 32.76 -15.20 -6.37
N ALA A 547 32.80 -16.44 -5.89
CA ALA A 547 32.29 -17.60 -6.65
C ALA A 547 30.77 -17.53 -6.84
N GLU A 548 30.06 -17.05 -5.84
CA GLU A 548 28.62 -16.86 -5.89
C GLU A 548 28.25 -15.49 -6.47
N ASP A 549 27.09 -15.41 -7.13
CA ASP A 549 26.58 -14.18 -7.74
C ASP A 549 25.98 -13.19 -6.73
N PHE A 550 26.03 -13.49 -5.43
CA PHE A 550 25.53 -12.66 -4.33
C PHE A 550 26.39 -12.74 -3.08
N VAL A 551 26.40 -11.67 -2.28
CA VAL A 551 27.08 -11.65 -0.99
C VAL A 551 26.10 -11.14 0.09
N PRO A 552 25.77 -11.97 1.09
CA PRO A 552 24.90 -11.54 2.21
C PRO A 552 25.57 -10.44 3.06
N GLN A 553 24.73 -9.57 3.62
CA GLN A 553 25.18 -8.40 4.41
C GLN A 553 26.07 -8.73 5.62
N HIS A 554 25.93 -9.93 6.20
CA HIS A 554 26.68 -10.38 7.40
C HIS A 554 28.03 -11.03 7.08
N VAL A 555 28.35 -11.24 5.81
CA VAL A 555 29.63 -11.88 5.41
C VAL A 555 30.78 -10.87 5.54
N ALA A 556 31.72 -11.18 6.40
CA ALA A 556 32.90 -10.34 6.58
C ALA A 556 33.84 -10.37 5.35
N PRO A 557 34.52 -9.28 5.00
CA PRO A 557 35.47 -9.24 3.88
C PRO A 557 36.54 -10.33 3.94
N GLU A 558 37.04 -10.65 5.13
CA GLU A 558 38.05 -11.66 5.38
C GLU A 558 37.59 -13.08 5.05
N GLN A 559 36.29 -13.37 5.17
CA GLN A 559 35.71 -14.68 4.83
C GLN A 559 35.73 -14.93 3.32
N ILE A 560 35.56 -13.87 2.52
CA ILE A 560 35.63 -13.95 1.06
C ILE A 560 37.08 -14.21 0.60
N VAL A 561 38.07 -13.57 1.23
CA VAL A 561 39.48 -13.76 0.91
C VAL A 561 39.89 -15.19 1.24
N LYS A 562 39.49 -15.74 2.39
CA LYS A 562 39.79 -17.12 2.79
C LYS A 562 39.14 -18.18 1.87
N ALA A 563 37.89 -18.00 1.48
CA ALA A 563 37.22 -18.91 0.52
C ALA A 563 37.92 -18.92 -0.84
N ARG A 564 38.54 -17.80 -1.24
CA ARG A 564 39.36 -17.69 -2.45
C ARG A 564 40.70 -18.43 -2.35
N GLU A 565 41.36 -18.37 -1.18
CA GLU A 565 42.64 -19.02 -0.94
C GLU A 565 42.50 -20.53 -0.74
N SER A 566 41.38 -21.00 -0.19
CA SER A 566 41.08 -22.42 0.04
C SER A 566 40.56 -23.16 -1.20
N GLY A 567 40.16 -22.46 -2.26
CA GLY A 567 39.64 -23.07 -3.49
C GLY A 567 38.24 -23.71 -3.34
N GLU A 568 37.51 -23.36 -2.26
CA GLU A 568 36.11 -23.77 -2.01
C GLU A 568 35.11 -22.84 -2.66
#